data_02b89328cfffe2ab40e626c1f7ffc1a5
#
_entry.id   02b89328cfffe2ab40e626c1f7ffc1a5
#
_cell.length_a   1.000
_cell.length_b   1.000
_cell.length_c   1.000
_cell.angle_alpha   90.00
_cell.angle_beta   90.00
_cell.angle_gamma   90.00
#
_symmetry.space_group_name_H-M   'P 1'
#
loop_
_entity.id
_entity.type
_entity.pdbx_description
1 polymer ?
#
loop_
_entity_poly.entity_id
_entity_poly.type
_entity_poly.pdbx_seq_one_letter_code
_entity_poly.pdbx_strand_id
1 'polypeptide(L)'
;MSTFRQFRSFFRKAFVLLRFPGKWHHFVRYVATKLLVGHGVARIPQRATIRTSRFSEYLAVYGLLPNRGEQNLMRKRLAYARNVFDVGANVGVWTVLMSKFNPSARIHSFEPNSAAFALLEVNVKENSCRNVTLINAAASDRGGTTLFQVPPSASIFGRILPTEQTIDDDARFLNAKASQVLRLRLADYCRQAGVAEIDFMKIDIEGHELAALRGLEPLLSERRVRSLYLETIEANHTRAGSSFSAFVKFVNDCGYELWTINEQGEPDSPVQLNSIKAHNHLCLPTD
;
A
#
# COMPACT_ATOMS: atom_id res chain seq x y z
N MET A 1 -26.94 -27.46 -0.86
CA MET A 1 -26.43 -26.66 -2.00
C MET A 1 -25.16 -25.87 -1.70
N SER A 2 -24.81 -25.59 -0.44
CA SER A 2 -23.58 -24.83 -0.08
C SER A 2 -22.29 -25.63 -0.26
N THR A 3 -22.26 -26.89 0.08
CA THR A 3 -21.07 -27.77 0.04
C THR A 3 -20.53 -28.00 -1.37
N PHE A 4 -21.41 -28.10 -2.37
CA PHE A 4 -21.02 -28.33 -3.77
C PHE A 4 -20.39 -27.09 -4.43
N ARG A 5 -20.83 -25.88 -4.05
CA ARG A 5 -20.18 -24.62 -4.48
C ARG A 5 -18.80 -24.44 -3.84
N GLN A 6 -18.66 -24.84 -2.58
CA GLN A 6 -17.35 -24.82 -1.89
C GLN A 6 -16.38 -25.81 -2.51
N PHE A 7 -16.85 -27.00 -2.91
CA PHE A 7 -16.05 -28.03 -3.56
C PHE A 7 -15.57 -27.62 -4.95
N ARG A 8 -16.45 -27.02 -5.77
CA ARG A 8 -16.05 -26.46 -7.09
C ARG A 8 -15.05 -25.29 -6.96
N SER A 9 -15.21 -24.44 -5.96
CA SER A 9 -14.25 -23.37 -5.66
C SER A 9 -12.88 -23.92 -5.23
N PHE A 10 -12.86 -25.02 -4.46
CA PHE A 10 -11.65 -25.72 -4.04
C PHE A 10 -10.89 -26.30 -5.24
N PHE A 11 -11.55 -27.03 -6.13
CA PHE A 11 -10.92 -27.60 -7.33
C PHE A 11 -10.44 -26.54 -8.32
N ARG A 12 -11.18 -25.45 -8.47
CA ARG A 12 -10.76 -24.31 -9.34
C ARG A 12 -9.49 -23.65 -8.80
N LYS A 13 -9.33 -23.54 -7.49
CA LYS A 13 -8.11 -23.02 -6.83
C LYS A 13 -6.96 -24.03 -6.91
N ALA A 14 -7.22 -25.30 -6.74
CA ALA A 14 -6.23 -26.36 -6.95
C ALA A 14 -5.73 -26.41 -8.40
N PHE A 15 -6.61 -26.18 -9.38
CA PHE A 15 -6.24 -26.12 -10.81
C PHE A 15 -5.33 -24.94 -11.15
N VAL A 16 -5.57 -23.76 -10.52
CA VAL A 16 -4.64 -22.61 -10.64
C VAL A 16 -3.27 -22.94 -10.05
N LEU A 17 -3.22 -23.74 -8.98
CA LEU A 17 -1.97 -24.14 -8.33
C LEU A 17 -1.18 -25.19 -9.10
N LEU A 18 -1.85 -26.02 -9.91
CA LEU A 18 -1.19 -26.96 -10.84
C LEU A 18 -0.33 -26.23 -11.89
N ARG A 19 -0.70 -25.00 -12.23
CA ARG A 19 0.12 -24.10 -13.09
C ARG A 19 1.35 -23.49 -12.38
N PHE A 20 1.36 -23.53 -11.02
CA PHE A 20 2.44 -22.93 -10.22
C PHE A 20 2.82 -23.88 -9.06
N PRO A 21 3.53 -25.00 -9.36
CA PRO A 21 3.81 -26.05 -8.38
C PRO A 21 4.52 -25.54 -7.11
N GLY A 22 5.33 -24.49 -7.18
CA GLY A 22 5.98 -23.88 -6.02
C GLY A 22 5.06 -23.22 -5.00
N LYS A 23 3.74 -23.06 -5.28
CA LYS A 23 2.76 -22.42 -4.38
C LYS A 23 1.91 -23.40 -3.56
N TRP A 24 2.12 -24.71 -3.72
CA TRP A 24 1.32 -25.73 -2.99
C TRP A 24 1.42 -25.60 -1.47
N HIS A 25 2.58 -25.33 -0.93
CA HIS A 25 2.77 -25.14 0.50
C HIS A 25 1.98 -23.94 1.05
N HIS A 26 1.82 -22.86 0.28
CA HIS A 26 0.97 -21.73 0.65
C HIS A 26 -0.51 -22.10 0.70
N PHE A 27 -0.96 -22.91 -0.27
CA PHE A 27 -2.35 -23.38 -0.28
C PHE A 27 -2.66 -24.32 0.89
N VAL A 28 -1.81 -25.32 1.13
CA VAL A 28 -1.96 -26.24 2.26
C VAL A 28 -2.00 -25.48 3.58
N ARG A 29 -1.11 -24.52 3.76
CA ARG A 29 -1.05 -23.68 4.94
C ARG A 29 -2.29 -22.81 5.11
N TYR A 30 -2.76 -22.16 4.03
CA TYR A 30 -4.01 -21.39 4.06
C TYR A 30 -5.20 -22.25 4.47
N VAL A 31 -5.34 -23.44 3.86
CA VAL A 31 -6.44 -24.37 4.18
C VAL A 31 -6.34 -24.83 5.64
N ALA A 32 -5.16 -25.22 6.09
CA ALA A 32 -4.95 -25.64 7.46
C ALA A 32 -5.31 -24.55 8.47
N THR A 33 -4.83 -23.30 8.26
CA THR A 33 -5.17 -22.19 9.16
C THR A 33 -6.66 -21.85 9.10
N LYS A 34 -7.27 -21.90 7.91
CA LYS A 34 -8.70 -21.63 7.76
C LYS A 34 -9.57 -22.68 8.44
N LEU A 35 -9.19 -23.94 8.40
CA LEU A 35 -9.90 -25.02 9.09
C LEU A 35 -9.75 -24.95 10.62
N LEU A 36 -8.56 -24.56 11.09
CA LEU A 36 -8.26 -24.50 12.53
C LEU A 36 -8.81 -23.26 13.22
N VAL A 37 -8.75 -22.10 12.56
CA VAL A 37 -9.07 -20.79 13.17
C VAL A 37 -10.09 -19.96 12.39
N GLY A 38 -10.72 -20.54 11.37
CA GLY A 38 -11.80 -19.90 10.59
C GLY A 38 -11.36 -18.87 9.53
N HIS A 39 -10.05 -18.56 9.45
CA HIS A 39 -9.51 -17.58 8.48
C HIS A 39 -8.08 -17.96 8.06
N GLY A 40 -7.57 -17.37 6.95
CA GLY A 40 -6.18 -17.51 6.55
C GLY A 40 -5.26 -16.68 7.42
N VAL A 41 -4.10 -17.22 7.79
CA VAL A 41 -3.06 -16.51 8.55
C VAL A 41 -1.74 -16.63 7.81
N ALA A 42 -1.25 -15.51 7.26
CA ALA A 42 0.07 -15.41 6.68
C ALA A 42 1.10 -14.97 7.74
N ARG A 43 2.24 -15.65 7.80
CA ARG A 43 3.36 -15.23 8.66
C ARG A 43 4.25 -14.28 7.89
N ILE A 44 4.59 -13.18 8.51
CA ILE A 44 5.47 -12.15 7.94
C ILE A 44 6.70 -11.95 8.86
N PRO A 45 7.74 -11.21 8.42
CA PRO A 45 8.89 -10.88 9.25
C PRO A 45 8.51 -10.30 10.63
N GLN A 46 9.48 -10.20 11.53
CA GLN A 46 9.31 -9.71 12.91
C GLN A 46 8.31 -10.53 13.75
N ARG A 47 8.17 -11.84 13.45
CA ARG A 47 7.24 -12.76 14.12
C ARG A 47 5.78 -12.29 14.08
N ALA A 48 5.44 -11.46 13.11
CA ALA A 48 4.08 -10.96 12.93
C ALA A 48 3.23 -11.87 12.05
N THR A 49 1.93 -11.67 12.08
CA THR A 49 0.96 -12.42 11.29
C THR A 49 -0.04 -11.48 10.64
N ILE A 50 -0.51 -11.85 9.45
CA ILE A 50 -1.56 -11.13 8.73
C ILE A 50 -2.74 -12.06 8.52
N ARG A 51 -3.89 -11.67 9.03
CA ARG A 51 -5.16 -12.34 8.79
C ARG A 51 -5.68 -11.99 7.41
N THR A 52 -6.25 -12.99 6.73
CA THR A 52 -6.84 -12.83 5.41
C THR A 52 -8.17 -13.60 5.34
N SER A 53 -9.12 -13.08 4.57
CA SER A 53 -10.44 -13.72 4.41
C SER A 53 -10.46 -14.70 3.24
N ARG A 54 -9.65 -14.44 2.19
CA ARG A 54 -9.62 -15.20 0.95
C ARG A 54 -8.22 -15.72 0.65
N PHE A 55 -8.14 -16.79 -0.14
CA PHE A 55 -6.85 -17.33 -0.58
C PHE A 55 -6.07 -16.37 -1.48
N SER A 56 -6.75 -15.59 -2.33
CA SER A 56 -6.12 -14.54 -3.13
C SER A 56 -5.43 -13.47 -2.28
N GLU A 57 -6.08 -13.05 -1.20
CA GLU A 57 -5.51 -12.12 -0.21
C GLU A 57 -4.31 -12.74 0.50
N TYR A 58 -4.42 -14.01 0.91
CA TYR A 58 -3.31 -14.73 1.51
C TYR A 58 -2.07 -14.78 0.61
N LEU A 59 -2.25 -15.05 -0.69
CA LEU A 59 -1.14 -15.01 -1.66
C LEU A 59 -0.62 -13.59 -1.88
N ALA A 60 -1.52 -12.61 -1.93
CA ALA A 60 -1.14 -11.22 -2.13
C ALA A 60 -0.30 -10.66 -0.97
N VAL A 61 -0.55 -11.09 0.28
CA VAL A 61 0.31 -10.72 1.42
C VAL A 61 1.78 -11.02 1.14
N TYR A 62 2.09 -12.14 0.49
CA TYR A 62 3.48 -12.48 0.15
C TYR A 62 4.03 -11.62 -0.99
N GLY A 63 3.17 -11.10 -1.88
CA GLY A 63 3.56 -10.09 -2.88
C GLY A 63 3.79 -8.70 -2.29
N LEU A 64 3.11 -8.40 -1.18
CA LEU A 64 3.24 -7.13 -0.45
C LEU A 64 4.41 -7.13 0.56
N LEU A 65 5.09 -8.28 0.74
CA LEU A 65 6.22 -8.34 1.66
C LEU A 65 7.39 -7.52 1.11
N PRO A 66 7.97 -6.64 1.94
CA PRO A 66 9.16 -5.92 1.54
C PRO A 66 10.31 -6.89 1.26
N ASN A 67 11.03 -6.66 0.17
CA ASN A 67 12.27 -7.35 -0.16
C ASN A 67 13.39 -6.98 0.83
N ARG A 68 14.60 -7.53 0.66
CA ARG A 68 15.71 -7.30 1.59
C ARG A 68 16.13 -5.83 1.66
N GLY A 69 16.21 -5.15 0.52
CA GLY A 69 16.54 -3.72 0.45
C GLY A 69 15.49 -2.87 1.15
N GLU A 70 14.22 -3.14 0.89
CA GLU A 70 13.09 -2.45 1.53
C GLU A 70 13.04 -2.68 3.05
N GLN A 71 13.33 -3.89 3.52
CA GLN A 71 13.43 -4.17 4.95
C GLN A 71 14.59 -3.40 5.61
N ASN A 72 15.73 -3.30 4.93
CA ASN A 72 16.88 -2.54 5.42
C ASN A 72 16.62 -1.03 5.37
N LEU A 73 15.99 -0.52 4.29
CA LEU A 73 15.51 0.86 4.23
C LEU A 73 14.60 1.17 5.42
N MET A 74 13.61 0.31 5.66
CA MET A 74 12.66 0.47 6.77
C MET A 74 13.38 0.53 8.12
N ARG A 75 14.31 -0.39 8.39
CA ARG A 75 15.11 -0.36 9.65
C ARG A 75 15.84 0.96 9.83
N LYS A 76 16.50 1.46 8.78
CA LYS A 76 17.30 2.69 8.85
C LYS A 76 16.42 3.94 9.00
N ARG A 77 15.40 4.07 8.17
CA ARG A 77 14.52 5.25 8.19
C ARG A 77 13.62 5.32 9.43
N LEU A 78 13.27 4.17 10.00
CA LEU A 78 12.43 4.12 11.19
C LEU A 78 13.21 4.20 12.49
N ALA A 79 14.52 3.98 12.51
CA ALA A 79 15.31 3.87 13.76
C ALA A 79 15.09 5.04 14.74
N TYR A 80 14.93 6.25 14.22
CA TYR A 80 14.72 7.47 15.01
C TYR A 80 13.48 8.25 14.57
N ALA A 81 12.62 7.64 13.77
CA ALA A 81 11.42 8.28 13.29
C ALA A 81 10.42 8.52 14.41
N ARG A 82 9.75 9.69 14.38
CA ARG A 82 8.66 10.06 15.29
C ARG A 82 7.30 9.92 14.63
N ASN A 83 7.19 10.35 13.37
CA ASN A 83 5.96 10.31 12.59
C ASN A 83 6.19 9.54 11.30
N VAL A 84 5.45 8.49 11.11
CA VAL A 84 5.55 7.57 9.98
C VAL A 84 4.18 7.43 9.33
N PHE A 85 4.13 7.51 8.00
CA PHE A 85 2.88 7.39 7.25
C PHE A 85 2.93 6.15 6.35
N ASP A 86 1.84 5.39 6.34
CA ASP A 86 1.58 4.27 5.43
C ASP A 86 0.32 4.59 4.63
N VAL A 87 0.50 5.13 3.43
CA VAL A 87 -0.59 5.55 2.55
C VAL A 87 -0.86 4.45 1.53
N GLY A 88 -2.05 3.87 1.58
CA GLY A 88 -2.39 2.61 0.93
C GLY A 88 -1.98 1.42 1.80
N ALA A 89 -2.39 1.45 3.08
CA ALA A 89 -2.00 0.45 4.06
C ALA A 89 -2.56 -0.95 3.77
N ASN A 90 -3.61 -1.04 2.96
CA ASN A 90 -4.22 -2.29 2.56
C ASN A 90 -4.60 -3.14 3.80
N VAL A 91 -4.23 -4.41 3.84
CA VAL A 91 -4.47 -5.29 5.02
C VAL A 91 -3.42 -5.12 6.13
N GLY A 92 -2.49 -4.16 6.00
CA GLY A 92 -1.59 -3.74 7.07
C GLY A 92 -0.22 -4.43 7.11
N VAL A 93 0.27 -5.00 6.01
CA VAL A 93 1.60 -5.65 5.99
C VAL A 93 2.69 -4.66 6.40
N TRP A 94 2.76 -3.51 5.71
CA TRP A 94 3.75 -2.48 6.01
C TRP A 94 3.49 -1.78 7.34
N THR A 95 2.24 -1.45 7.64
CA THR A 95 1.82 -0.87 8.94
C THR A 95 2.32 -1.70 10.12
N VAL A 96 2.06 -3.03 10.10
CA VAL A 96 2.48 -3.94 11.18
C VAL A 96 4.01 -4.02 11.26
N LEU A 97 4.71 -4.12 10.14
CA LEU A 97 6.17 -4.15 10.12
C LEU A 97 6.77 -2.84 10.65
N MET A 98 6.28 -1.68 10.21
CA MET A 98 6.71 -0.37 10.71
C MET A 98 6.54 -0.26 12.22
N SER A 99 5.37 -0.67 12.74
CA SER A 99 5.10 -0.69 14.18
C SER A 99 6.05 -1.59 14.96
N LYS A 100 6.42 -2.75 14.38
CA LYS A 100 7.38 -3.67 15.01
C LYS A 100 8.82 -3.18 14.92
N PHE A 101 9.19 -2.46 13.88
CA PHE A 101 10.54 -1.89 13.75
C PHE A 101 10.77 -0.71 14.69
N ASN A 102 9.76 0.15 14.87
CA ASN A 102 9.86 1.25 15.84
C ASN A 102 8.54 1.40 16.63
N PRO A 103 8.42 0.73 17.79
CA PRO A 103 7.24 0.86 18.65
C PRO A 103 7.03 2.24 19.27
N SER A 104 8.04 3.13 19.20
CA SER A 104 7.99 4.49 19.74
C SER A 104 7.52 5.53 18.71
N ALA A 105 7.55 5.21 17.41
CA ALA A 105 7.03 6.09 16.38
C ALA A 105 5.51 6.16 16.42
N ARG A 106 4.92 7.28 16.02
CA ARG A 106 3.50 7.40 15.70
C ARG A 106 3.30 7.02 14.26
N ILE A 107 2.52 5.97 14.00
CA ILE A 107 2.24 5.48 12.65
C ILE A 107 0.83 5.87 12.26
N HIS A 108 0.68 6.52 11.11
CA HIS A 108 -0.59 6.96 10.54
C HIS A 108 -0.85 6.17 9.26
N SER A 109 -1.85 5.28 9.28
CA SER A 109 -2.12 4.34 8.20
C SER A 109 -3.45 4.65 7.52
N PHE A 110 -3.41 4.90 6.22
CA PHE A 110 -4.56 5.32 5.41
C PHE A 110 -4.96 4.19 4.46
N GLU A 111 -6.23 3.80 4.49
CA GLU A 111 -6.79 2.80 3.60
C GLU A 111 -8.26 3.14 3.29
N PRO A 112 -8.61 3.48 2.04
CA PRO A 112 -9.98 3.85 1.68
C PRO A 112 -10.93 2.66 1.54
N ASN A 113 -10.43 1.47 1.15
CA ASN A 113 -11.26 0.28 0.97
C ASN A 113 -11.73 -0.26 2.32
N SER A 114 -13.01 -0.11 2.64
CA SER A 114 -13.56 -0.54 3.93
C SER A 114 -13.35 -2.02 4.24
N ALA A 115 -13.30 -2.90 3.21
CA ALA A 115 -13.05 -4.32 3.43
C ALA A 115 -11.58 -4.61 3.78
N ALA A 116 -10.64 -3.93 3.14
CA ALA A 116 -9.23 -4.00 3.49
C ALA A 116 -8.97 -3.33 4.85
N PHE A 117 -9.60 -2.19 5.10
CA PHE A 117 -9.51 -1.46 6.37
C PHE A 117 -9.97 -2.31 7.56
N ALA A 118 -11.07 -3.04 7.44
CA ALA A 118 -11.52 -3.95 8.50
C ALA A 118 -10.49 -5.06 8.81
N LEU A 119 -9.78 -5.57 7.79
CA LEU A 119 -8.68 -6.51 7.99
C LEU A 119 -7.44 -5.81 8.60
N LEU A 120 -7.15 -4.59 8.19
CA LEU A 120 -6.08 -3.77 8.76
C LEU A 120 -6.29 -3.56 10.27
N GLU A 121 -7.51 -3.20 10.70
CA GLU A 121 -7.86 -3.05 12.12
C GLU A 121 -7.59 -4.34 12.91
N VAL A 122 -8.06 -5.48 12.39
CA VAL A 122 -7.83 -6.79 13.00
C VAL A 122 -6.34 -7.10 13.09
N ASN A 123 -5.58 -6.86 12.01
CA ASN A 123 -4.15 -7.17 11.94
C ASN A 123 -3.32 -6.29 12.89
N VAL A 124 -3.63 -5.02 12.98
CA VAL A 124 -3.00 -4.09 13.93
C VAL A 124 -3.25 -4.55 15.38
N LYS A 125 -4.49 -4.90 15.71
CA LYS A 125 -4.88 -5.40 17.03
C LYS A 125 -4.20 -6.73 17.39
N GLU A 126 -4.26 -7.72 16.49
CA GLU A 126 -3.68 -9.05 16.73
C GLU A 126 -2.15 -9.04 16.88
N ASN A 127 -1.49 -8.11 16.22
CA ASN A 127 -0.07 -7.90 16.36
C ASN A 127 0.32 -6.97 17.52
N SER A 128 -0.64 -6.50 18.32
CA SER A 128 -0.41 -5.58 19.46
C SER A 128 0.30 -4.28 19.06
N CYS A 129 -0.01 -3.75 17.88
CA CYS A 129 0.55 -2.49 17.37
C CYS A 129 -0.18 -1.31 18.02
N ARG A 130 0.31 -0.84 19.17
CA ARG A 130 -0.35 0.20 19.99
C ARG A 130 -0.07 1.64 19.53
N ASN A 131 0.86 1.82 18.63
CA ASN A 131 1.37 3.10 18.14
C ASN A 131 0.83 3.45 16.75
N VAL A 132 -0.29 2.84 16.33
CA VAL A 132 -0.90 2.99 15.01
C VAL A 132 -2.23 3.74 15.13
N THR A 133 -2.37 4.80 14.35
CA THR A 133 -3.65 5.48 14.08
C THR A 133 -4.15 5.05 12.71
N LEU A 134 -5.38 4.56 12.63
CA LEU A 134 -5.99 4.06 11.41
C LEU A 134 -6.97 5.09 10.84
N ILE A 135 -6.88 5.37 9.55
CA ILE A 135 -7.68 6.36 8.84
C ILE A 135 -8.34 5.72 7.62
N ASN A 136 -9.68 5.55 7.66
CA ASN A 136 -10.43 5.02 6.52
C ASN A 136 -10.74 6.12 5.51
N ALA A 137 -9.73 6.56 4.79
CA ALA A 137 -9.83 7.59 3.76
C ALA A 137 -8.71 7.45 2.73
N ALA A 138 -8.97 7.95 1.53
CA ALA A 138 -7.99 8.10 0.47
C ALA A 138 -7.20 9.41 0.63
N ALA A 139 -5.88 9.35 0.45
CA ALA A 139 -5.06 10.54 0.31
C ALA A 139 -5.23 11.14 -1.09
N SER A 140 -5.42 12.46 -1.18
CA SER A 140 -5.70 13.17 -2.43
C SER A 140 -5.25 14.64 -2.34
N ASP A 141 -5.42 15.37 -3.46
CA ASP A 141 -5.19 16.82 -3.57
C ASP A 141 -6.27 17.68 -2.90
N ARG A 142 -7.41 17.09 -2.54
CA ARG A 142 -8.59 17.76 -1.96
C ARG A 142 -9.38 16.87 -1.03
N GLY A 143 -10.18 17.49 -0.17
CA GLY A 143 -11.09 16.79 0.74
C GLY A 143 -12.43 16.43 0.08
N GLY A 144 -13.29 15.73 0.82
CA GLY A 144 -14.65 15.34 0.42
C GLY A 144 -14.80 13.84 0.17
N THR A 145 -15.54 13.45 -0.85
CA THR A 145 -15.73 12.06 -1.26
C THR A 145 -15.28 11.81 -2.70
N THR A 146 -15.01 10.57 -3.03
CA THR A 146 -14.67 10.13 -4.40
C THR A 146 -15.17 8.72 -4.65
N LEU A 147 -15.25 8.31 -5.91
CA LEU A 147 -15.55 6.94 -6.28
C LEU A 147 -14.29 6.08 -6.22
N PHE A 148 -14.40 4.96 -5.56
CA PHE A 148 -13.33 3.97 -5.40
C PHE A 148 -13.82 2.62 -5.92
N GLN A 149 -13.03 2.01 -6.78
CA GLN A 149 -13.36 0.75 -7.44
C GLN A 149 -12.47 -0.38 -6.95
N VAL A 150 -13.07 -1.52 -6.64
CA VAL A 150 -12.39 -2.72 -6.15
C VAL A 150 -12.63 -3.87 -7.11
N PRO A 151 -11.58 -4.55 -7.62
CA PRO A 151 -11.76 -5.68 -8.53
C PRO A 151 -12.47 -6.85 -7.84
N PRO A 152 -13.42 -7.54 -8.54
CA PRO A 152 -14.16 -8.64 -7.94
C PRO A 152 -13.29 -9.82 -7.50
N SER A 153 -12.15 -10.01 -8.15
CA SER A 153 -11.21 -11.11 -7.91
C SER A 153 -10.23 -10.88 -6.76
N ALA A 154 -10.00 -9.60 -6.38
CA ALA A 154 -8.97 -9.24 -5.42
C ALA A 154 -9.41 -8.04 -4.57
N SER A 155 -10.06 -8.32 -3.45
CA SER A 155 -10.64 -7.31 -2.54
C SER A 155 -9.62 -6.38 -1.87
N ILE A 156 -8.34 -6.66 -2.02
CA ILE A 156 -7.26 -5.85 -1.45
C ILE A 156 -6.62 -4.88 -2.46
N PHE A 157 -6.98 -4.95 -3.72
CA PHE A 157 -6.58 -3.96 -4.72
C PHE A 157 -7.75 -3.02 -4.98
N GLY A 158 -7.47 -1.77 -5.16
CA GLY A 158 -8.50 -0.81 -5.49
C GLY A 158 -7.88 0.49 -5.95
N ARG A 159 -8.67 1.31 -6.63
CA ARG A 159 -8.22 2.59 -7.18
C ARG A 159 -9.31 3.64 -7.12
N ILE A 160 -8.91 4.89 -7.08
CA ILE A 160 -9.80 6.03 -7.31
C ILE A 160 -10.11 6.12 -8.81
N LEU A 161 -11.37 6.34 -9.14
CA LEU A 161 -11.78 6.65 -10.50
C LEU A 161 -11.51 8.12 -10.80
N PRO A 162 -10.81 8.45 -11.91
CA PRO A 162 -10.49 9.84 -12.25
C PRO A 162 -11.73 10.69 -12.54
N THR A 163 -12.74 10.10 -13.17
CA THR A 163 -14.07 10.71 -13.44
C THR A 163 -15.16 9.61 -13.50
N GLU A 164 -16.43 10.01 -13.39
CA GLU A 164 -17.57 9.07 -13.46
C GLU A 164 -17.72 8.36 -14.83
N GLN A 165 -17.01 8.79 -15.87
CA GLN A 165 -17.19 8.35 -17.26
C GLN A 165 -16.02 7.57 -17.86
N THR A 166 -14.99 7.21 -17.10
CA THR A 166 -13.87 6.43 -17.66
C THR A 166 -14.30 4.98 -17.90
N ILE A 167 -14.44 4.62 -19.19
CA ILE A 167 -14.46 3.22 -19.63
C ILE A 167 -13.06 2.67 -19.37
N ASP A 168 -13.00 1.63 -18.58
CA ASP A 168 -11.77 1.04 -18.16
C ASP A 168 -11.51 -0.28 -18.88
N ASP A 169 -10.47 -0.32 -19.68
CA ASP A 169 -10.03 -1.51 -20.41
C ASP A 169 -9.26 -2.51 -19.54
N ASP A 170 -9.03 -2.21 -18.24
CA ASP A 170 -8.36 -3.13 -17.35
C ASP A 170 -9.28 -4.30 -16.96
N ALA A 171 -8.99 -5.47 -17.52
CA ALA A 171 -9.75 -6.69 -17.29
C ALA A 171 -9.89 -7.07 -15.81
N ARG A 172 -9.01 -6.56 -14.92
CA ARG A 172 -9.11 -6.79 -13.46
C ARG A 172 -10.36 -6.14 -12.88
N PHE A 173 -10.80 -5.01 -13.45
CA PHE A 173 -11.93 -4.22 -12.98
C PHE A 173 -13.23 -4.48 -13.75
N LEU A 174 -13.25 -5.44 -14.67
CA LEU A 174 -14.46 -5.84 -15.37
C LEU A 174 -15.54 -6.25 -14.35
N ASN A 175 -16.70 -5.61 -14.40
CA ASN A 175 -17.80 -5.75 -13.43
C ASN A 175 -17.46 -5.33 -11.98
N ALA A 176 -16.39 -4.56 -11.76
CA ALA A 176 -16.10 -4.01 -10.45
C ALA A 176 -17.15 -2.96 -10.05
N LYS A 177 -17.57 -3.03 -8.79
CA LYS A 177 -18.48 -2.03 -8.24
C LYS A 177 -17.70 -0.85 -7.70
N ALA A 178 -18.13 0.36 -8.04
CA ALA A 178 -17.63 1.57 -7.40
C ALA A 178 -18.41 1.84 -6.11
N SER A 179 -17.71 2.32 -5.09
CA SER A 179 -18.29 2.81 -3.84
C SER A 179 -17.74 4.19 -3.51
N GLN A 180 -18.52 4.99 -2.79
CA GLN A 180 -18.01 6.25 -2.28
C GLN A 180 -17.08 6.00 -1.09
N VAL A 181 -15.93 6.69 -1.11
CA VAL A 181 -14.97 6.72 0.00
C VAL A 181 -14.64 8.16 0.37
N LEU A 182 -14.29 8.39 1.63
CA LEU A 182 -13.74 9.67 2.04
C LEU A 182 -12.37 9.87 1.39
N ARG A 183 -12.05 11.13 1.05
CA ARG A 183 -10.71 11.55 0.67
C ARG A 183 -10.31 12.79 1.45
N LEU A 184 -9.03 12.96 1.67
CA LEU A 184 -8.47 14.07 2.43
C LEU A 184 -7.14 14.55 1.84
N ARG A 185 -6.81 15.81 2.11
CA ARG A 185 -5.46 16.33 1.87
C ARG A 185 -4.58 15.97 3.07
N LEU A 186 -3.42 15.36 2.78
CA LEU A 186 -2.49 14.96 3.84
C LEU A 186 -1.99 16.15 4.67
N ALA A 187 -1.80 17.33 4.07
CA ALA A 187 -1.39 18.54 4.80
C ALA A 187 -2.47 18.98 5.82
N ASP A 188 -3.77 18.86 5.46
CA ASP A 188 -4.87 19.18 6.39
C ASP A 188 -4.92 18.17 7.54
N TYR A 189 -4.72 16.89 7.24
CA TYR A 189 -4.60 15.86 8.26
C TYR A 189 -3.42 16.11 9.19
N CYS A 190 -2.24 16.42 8.67
CA CYS A 190 -1.05 16.73 9.47
C CYS A 190 -1.31 17.88 10.44
N ARG A 191 -1.97 18.96 9.97
CA ARG A 191 -2.35 20.10 10.81
C ARG A 191 -3.31 19.68 11.94
N GLN A 192 -4.34 18.89 11.64
CA GLN A 192 -5.31 18.41 12.62
C GLN A 192 -4.70 17.44 13.63
N ALA A 193 -3.81 16.57 13.18
CA ALA A 193 -3.14 15.56 14.02
C ALA A 193 -1.90 16.10 14.78
N GLY A 194 -1.55 17.38 14.60
CA GLY A 194 -0.37 17.98 15.22
C GLY A 194 0.95 17.38 14.71
N VAL A 195 0.99 16.96 13.44
CA VAL A 195 2.19 16.42 12.79
C VAL A 195 2.91 17.55 12.06
N ALA A 196 3.99 18.03 12.63
CA ALA A 196 4.79 19.10 12.05
C ALA A 196 5.74 18.59 10.95
N GLU A 197 6.28 17.39 11.11
CA GLU A 197 7.21 16.74 10.18
C GLU A 197 6.85 15.28 10.00
N ILE A 198 7.14 14.72 8.84
CA ILE A 198 7.03 13.29 8.52
C ILE A 198 8.43 12.74 8.28
N ASP A 199 8.85 11.78 9.10
CA ASP A 199 10.20 11.22 9.01
C ASP A 199 10.30 10.17 7.89
N PHE A 200 9.27 9.36 7.73
CA PHE A 200 9.16 8.37 6.66
C PHE A 200 7.71 8.22 6.20
N MET A 201 7.50 8.16 4.91
CA MET A 201 6.20 7.93 4.30
C MET A 201 6.31 6.91 3.18
N LYS A 202 5.52 5.82 3.26
CA LYS A 202 5.25 4.95 2.11
C LYS A 202 3.96 5.42 1.43
N ILE A 203 3.97 5.48 0.10
CA ILE A 203 2.77 5.71 -0.72
C ILE A 203 2.72 4.65 -1.82
N ASP A 204 1.61 3.91 -1.86
CA ASP A 204 1.34 2.85 -2.82
C ASP A 204 -0.18 2.77 -2.98
N ILE A 205 -0.70 3.53 -3.93
CA ILE A 205 -2.14 3.81 -4.13
C ILE A 205 -2.57 3.71 -5.58
N GLU A 206 -1.88 2.83 -6.32
CA GLU A 206 -2.27 2.37 -7.67
C GLU A 206 -2.44 3.52 -8.69
N GLY A 207 -1.52 4.51 -8.68
CA GLY A 207 -1.41 5.61 -9.64
C GLY A 207 -1.93 6.97 -9.14
N HIS A 208 -2.48 7.04 -7.92
CA HIS A 208 -3.00 8.29 -7.35
C HIS A 208 -1.93 9.07 -6.54
N GLU A 209 -0.65 8.64 -6.62
CA GLU A 209 0.49 9.18 -5.86
C GLU A 209 0.67 10.68 -6.09
N LEU A 210 0.58 11.13 -7.36
CA LEU A 210 0.73 12.56 -7.69
C LEU A 210 -0.34 13.42 -7.00
N ALA A 211 -1.59 12.96 -6.95
CA ALA A 211 -2.65 13.70 -6.28
C ALA A 211 -2.44 13.73 -4.75
N ALA A 212 -2.00 12.61 -4.16
CA ALA A 212 -1.65 12.56 -2.75
C ALA A 212 -0.50 13.51 -2.41
N LEU A 213 0.57 13.55 -3.23
CA LEU A 213 1.70 14.46 -3.06
C LEU A 213 1.30 15.93 -3.23
N ARG A 214 0.41 16.27 -4.18
CA ARG A 214 -0.16 17.62 -4.28
C ARG A 214 -0.93 18.02 -3.02
N GLY A 215 -1.65 17.06 -2.41
CA GLY A 215 -2.28 17.26 -1.11
C GLY A 215 -1.30 17.47 0.04
N LEU A 216 -0.03 17.15 -0.15
CA LEU A 216 1.06 17.29 0.84
C LEU A 216 2.02 18.43 0.47
N GLU A 217 1.82 19.13 -0.66
CA GLU A 217 2.74 20.14 -1.21
C GLU A 217 3.28 21.13 -0.19
N PRO A 218 2.50 21.70 0.76
CA PRO A 218 3.06 22.64 1.74
C PRO A 218 4.19 22.05 2.59
N LEU A 219 4.07 20.75 2.99
CA LEU A 219 5.11 20.09 3.76
C LEU A 219 6.30 19.69 2.89
N LEU A 220 6.06 19.34 1.63
CA LEU A 220 7.12 19.03 0.67
C LEU A 220 7.95 20.27 0.36
N SER A 221 7.32 21.38 0.00
CA SER A 221 8.00 22.65 -0.33
C SER A 221 8.81 23.21 0.85
N GLU A 222 8.39 22.96 2.07
CA GLU A 222 9.12 23.29 3.30
C GLU A 222 10.13 22.22 3.73
N ARG A 223 10.31 21.13 2.94
CA ARG A 223 11.20 19.98 3.23
C ARG A 223 10.92 19.32 4.58
N ARG A 224 9.66 19.32 4.99
CA ARG A 224 9.18 18.71 6.24
C ARG A 224 8.79 17.23 6.09
N VAL A 225 9.11 16.63 4.95
CA VAL A 225 9.02 15.19 4.70
C VAL A 225 10.44 14.67 4.44
N ARG A 226 11.03 13.95 5.40
CA ARG A 226 12.44 13.57 5.34
C ARG A 226 12.74 12.48 4.32
N SER A 227 11.81 11.56 4.10
CA SER A 227 11.94 10.52 3.09
C SER A 227 10.59 9.93 2.71
N LEU A 228 10.41 9.65 1.41
CA LEU A 228 9.23 8.96 0.89
C LEU A 228 9.68 7.68 0.17
N TYR A 229 8.84 6.66 0.21
CA TYR A 229 8.99 5.44 -0.56
C TYR A 229 7.73 5.23 -1.38
N LEU A 230 7.85 5.33 -2.69
CA LEU A 230 6.73 5.57 -3.61
C LEU A 230 6.63 4.45 -4.64
N GLU A 231 5.42 3.94 -4.89
CA GLU A 231 5.15 3.19 -6.10
C GLU A 231 5.17 4.14 -7.31
N THR A 232 5.78 3.70 -8.42
CA THR A 232 6.01 4.55 -9.59
C THR A 232 5.78 3.80 -10.90
N ILE A 233 4.70 3.03 -10.95
CA ILE A 233 4.32 2.26 -12.15
C ILE A 233 3.66 3.19 -13.16
N GLU A 234 4.31 3.44 -14.30
CA GLU A 234 3.83 4.35 -15.35
C GLU A 234 2.39 4.03 -15.82
N ALA A 235 2.08 2.73 -15.99
CA ALA A 235 0.75 2.30 -16.38
C ALA A 235 -0.33 2.67 -15.33
N ASN A 236 0.03 2.72 -14.03
CA ASN A 236 -0.88 3.15 -12.98
C ASN A 236 -1.14 4.66 -13.07
N HIS A 237 -0.08 5.46 -13.24
CA HIS A 237 -0.21 6.92 -13.44
C HIS A 237 -1.06 7.26 -14.66
N THR A 238 -0.82 6.61 -15.80
CA THR A 238 -1.61 6.83 -17.03
C THR A 238 -3.08 6.54 -16.81
N ARG A 239 -3.42 5.43 -16.17
CA ARG A 239 -4.80 5.06 -15.84
C ARG A 239 -5.47 6.05 -14.87
N ALA A 240 -4.70 6.63 -13.96
CA ALA A 240 -5.19 7.66 -13.03
C ALA A 240 -5.30 9.06 -13.68
N GLY A 241 -5.06 9.19 -14.99
CA GLY A 241 -5.15 10.46 -15.72
C GLY A 241 -3.95 11.37 -15.49
N SER A 242 -2.81 10.83 -15.10
CA SER A 242 -1.54 11.54 -14.94
C SER A 242 -0.44 10.90 -15.81
N SER A 243 0.79 11.40 -15.73
CA SER A 243 1.95 10.79 -16.35
C SER A 243 3.09 10.68 -15.35
N PHE A 244 3.96 9.70 -15.56
CA PHE A 244 5.15 9.57 -14.75
C PHE A 244 6.06 10.81 -14.86
N SER A 245 6.14 11.42 -16.04
CA SER A 245 6.90 12.67 -16.23
C SER A 245 6.33 13.84 -15.41
N ALA A 246 5.00 13.96 -15.34
CA ALA A 246 4.36 14.99 -14.50
C ALA A 246 4.61 14.73 -13.01
N PHE A 247 4.62 13.45 -12.60
CA PHE A 247 4.95 13.04 -11.25
C PHE A 247 6.40 13.40 -10.88
N VAL A 248 7.39 13.03 -11.71
CA VAL A 248 8.80 13.34 -11.48
C VAL A 248 9.03 14.85 -11.48
N LYS A 249 8.43 15.58 -12.43
CA LYS A 249 8.51 17.03 -12.45
C LYS A 249 8.02 17.65 -11.14
N PHE A 250 6.85 17.24 -10.65
CA PHE A 250 6.30 17.75 -9.39
C PHE A 250 7.22 17.47 -8.20
N VAL A 251 7.78 16.27 -8.12
CA VAL A 251 8.73 15.88 -7.06
C VAL A 251 9.97 16.78 -7.09
N ASN A 252 10.53 17.01 -8.30
CA ASN A 252 11.71 17.88 -8.47
C ASN A 252 11.38 19.35 -8.16
N ASP A 253 10.22 19.85 -8.59
CA ASP A 253 9.78 21.22 -8.30
C ASP A 253 9.63 21.47 -6.78
N CYS A 254 9.31 20.43 -6.01
CA CYS A 254 9.27 20.47 -4.54
C CYS A 254 10.67 20.33 -3.89
N GLY A 255 11.74 20.20 -4.66
CA GLY A 255 13.11 20.03 -4.15
C GLY A 255 13.42 18.62 -3.65
N TYR A 256 12.87 17.60 -4.30
CA TYR A 256 13.16 16.19 -4.02
C TYR A 256 13.67 15.47 -5.27
N GLU A 257 14.39 14.37 -5.05
CA GLU A 257 14.93 13.52 -6.10
C GLU A 257 14.59 12.04 -5.83
N LEU A 258 14.32 11.31 -6.91
CA LEU A 258 13.99 9.88 -6.87
C LEU A 258 15.25 9.03 -7.06
N TRP A 259 15.35 7.97 -6.24
CA TRP A 259 16.48 7.03 -6.24
C TRP A 259 16.00 5.59 -6.28
N THR A 260 16.73 4.73 -6.97
CA THR A 260 16.65 3.29 -6.70
C THR A 260 17.28 2.98 -5.35
N ILE A 261 16.96 1.83 -4.76
CA ILE A 261 17.59 1.36 -3.53
C ILE A 261 18.37 0.06 -3.78
N ASN A 262 19.51 -0.08 -3.13
CA ASN A 262 20.28 -1.32 -3.11
C ASN A 262 19.79 -2.30 -2.03
N GLU A 263 20.39 -3.50 -1.96
CA GLU A 263 20.04 -4.49 -0.94
C GLU A 263 20.30 -4.02 0.50
N GLN A 264 21.16 -3.04 0.72
CA GLN A 264 21.44 -2.43 2.00
C GLN A 264 20.40 -1.38 2.40
N GLY A 265 19.44 -1.06 1.48
CA GLY A 265 18.40 -0.05 1.69
C GLY A 265 18.91 1.38 1.60
N GLU A 266 20.03 1.61 0.89
CA GLU A 266 20.58 2.92 0.61
C GLU A 266 20.20 3.39 -0.80
N PRO A 267 20.18 4.72 -1.04
CA PRO A 267 20.07 5.25 -2.39
C PRO A 267 21.22 4.69 -3.24
N ASP A 268 20.90 4.24 -4.46
CA ASP A 268 21.86 3.60 -5.37
C ASP A 268 22.09 4.47 -6.61
N SER A 269 21.05 4.67 -7.40
CA SER A 269 21.12 5.45 -8.64
C SER A 269 19.95 6.40 -8.75
N PRO A 270 20.14 7.66 -9.21
CA PRO A 270 19.06 8.59 -9.48
C PRO A 270 18.18 8.06 -10.62
N VAL A 271 16.88 8.26 -10.49
CA VAL A 271 15.91 7.77 -11.47
C VAL A 271 15.86 8.70 -12.68
N GLN A 272 16.16 8.14 -13.84
CA GLN A 272 16.02 8.85 -15.12
C GLN A 272 14.71 8.46 -15.80
N LEU A 273 14.02 9.42 -16.41
CA LEU A 273 12.72 9.23 -17.08
C LEU A 273 12.69 8.10 -18.12
N ASN A 274 13.85 7.81 -18.74
CA ASN A 274 13.97 6.84 -19.82
C ASN A 274 14.41 5.43 -19.37
N SER A 275 14.60 5.20 -18.07
CA SER A 275 15.23 3.96 -17.58
C SER A 275 14.53 3.33 -16.37
N ILE A 276 13.20 3.47 -16.25
CA ILE A 276 12.46 2.95 -15.10
C ILE A 276 12.40 1.43 -15.16
N LYS A 277 13.21 0.77 -14.32
CA LYS A 277 13.22 -0.70 -14.16
C LYS A 277 12.60 -1.17 -12.85
N ALA A 278 12.50 -0.30 -11.85
CA ALA A 278 11.95 -0.63 -10.55
C ALA A 278 10.50 -0.12 -10.44
N HIS A 279 9.70 -0.77 -9.60
CA HIS A 279 8.32 -0.37 -9.33
C HIS A 279 8.22 0.61 -8.16
N ASN A 280 9.23 0.66 -7.29
CA ASN A 280 9.25 1.51 -6.11
C ASN A 280 10.57 2.28 -6.03
N HIS A 281 10.49 3.54 -5.64
CA HIS A 281 11.63 4.43 -5.53
C HIS A 281 11.66 5.18 -4.20
N LEU A 282 12.87 5.39 -3.68
CA LEU A 282 13.12 6.26 -2.55
C LEU A 282 13.18 7.71 -3.05
N CYS A 283 12.48 8.61 -2.38
CA CYS A 283 12.45 10.02 -2.70
C CYS A 283 13.00 10.80 -1.51
N LEU A 284 14.03 11.59 -1.75
CA LEU A 284 14.78 12.35 -0.74
C LEU A 284 14.81 13.84 -1.10
N PRO A 285 14.81 14.75 -0.11
CA PRO A 285 15.05 16.16 -0.36
C PRO A 285 16.46 16.33 -0.94
N THR A 286 16.59 17.23 -1.90
CA THR A 286 17.88 17.72 -2.41
C THR A 286 18.47 18.71 -1.41
N ASP A 287 19.79 18.83 -1.35
CA ASP A 287 20.53 19.78 -0.50
C ASP A 287 20.17 21.24 -0.79
#